data_93f105f1db47debe94cd805931310f1c
#
_entry.id   93f105f1db47debe94cd805931310f1c
#
_cell.length_a   1.000
_cell.length_b   1.000
_cell.length_c   1.000
_cell.angle_alpha   90.00
_cell.angle_beta   90.00
_cell.angle_gamma   90.00
#
_symmetry.space_group_name_H-M   'P 1'
#
loop_
_entity.id
_entity.type
_entity.pdbx_description
1 polymer ?
#
loop_
_entity_poly.entity_id
_entity_poly.type
_entity_poly.pdbx_seq_one_letter_code
_entity_poly.pdbx_strand_id
1 'polypeptide(L)'
;MTGFSLDPRLQADTVPVCDLQLSAVRLMRDSHYPWLVLVPGRPGLVEITDLDETNRARLMEEVALAARALKAVTGAHKLNVAALGNRVRQLHVHVIARFESDAAWPNPVWGGPRMKPYEAGEMDALVERLRAALGQHSERG
;
A
#
# COMPACT_ATOMS: atom_id res chain seq x y z
N MET A 1 -11.48 -3.21 15.35
CA MET A 1 -12.24 -4.14 14.53
C MET A 1 -12.17 -5.54 15.12
N THR A 2 -13.35 -6.08 15.40
CA THR A 2 -13.44 -7.37 16.06
C THR A 2 -12.96 -8.49 15.14
N GLY A 3 -12.00 -9.30 15.60
CA GLY A 3 -11.50 -10.45 14.87
C GLY A 3 -10.44 -10.16 13.82
N PHE A 4 -10.14 -8.89 13.54
CA PHE A 4 -9.08 -8.54 12.60
C PHE A 4 -7.75 -8.36 13.32
N SER A 5 -6.71 -8.97 12.79
CA SER A 5 -5.33 -8.68 13.18
C SER A 5 -4.46 -8.68 11.93
N LEU A 6 -3.50 -7.76 11.89
CA LEU A 6 -2.58 -7.64 10.78
C LEU A 6 -1.60 -8.81 10.79
N ASP A 7 -1.38 -9.41 9.62
CA ASP A 7 -0.40 -10.49 9.47
C ASP A 7 0.97 -10.04 9.97
N PRO A 8 1.69 -10.85 10.76
CA PRO A 8 2.99 -10.46 11.31
C PRO A 8 4.03 -10.06 10.27
N ARG A 9 4.01 -10.67 9.08
CA ARG A 9 4.95 -10.28 8.00
C ARG A 9 4.63 -8.91 7.45
N LEU A 10 3.35 -8.60 7.25
CA LEU A 10 2.95 -7.26 6.82
C LEU A 10 3.31 -6.22 7.87
N GLN A 11 3.12 -6.55 9.14
CA GLN A 11 3.50 -5.66 10.23
C GLN A 11 5.00 -5.41 10.27
N ALA A 12 5.80 -6.46 10.07
CA ALA A 12 7.26 -6.35 10.10
C ALA A 12 7.83 -5.60 8.89
N ASP A 13 7.23 -5.80 7.71
CA ASP A 13 7.76 -5.27 6.46
C ASP A 13 7.26 -3.87 6.12
N THR A 14 6.30 -3.34 6.89
CA THR A 14 5.68 -2.04 6.60
C THR A 14 5.57 -1.20 7.85
N VAL A 15 5.32 0.10 7.65
CA VAL A 15 4.97 1.02 8.74
C VAL A 15 3.60 1.64 8.46
N PRO A 16 2.83 2.01 9.51
CA PRO A 16 1.50 2.58 9.29
C PRO A 16 1.58 3.98 8.66
N VAL A 17 0.67 4.26 7.75
CA VAL A 17 0.46 5.60 7.19
C VAL A 17 -0.84 6.17 7.72
N CYS A 18 -1.96 5.54 7.44
CA CYS A 18 -3.27 5.96 7.98
C CYS A 18 -4.28 4.82 7.79
N ASP A 19 -5.46 4.99 8.40
CA ASP A 19 -6.58 4.08 8.20
C ASP A 19 -7.65 4.78 7.38
N LEU A 20 -8.10 4.10 6.32
CA LEU A 20 -9.26 4.50 5.53
C LEU A 20 -10.49 3.76 6.07
N GLN A 21 -11.63 3.94 5.44
CA GLN A 21 -12.87 3.35 5.92
C GLN A 21 -12.81 1.82 5.97
N LEU A 22 -12.24 1.19 4.94
CA LEU A 22 -12.09 -0.26 4.87
C LEU A 22 -10.66 -0.71 5.18
N SER A 23 -9.67 -0.04 4.62
CA SER A 23 -8.29 -0.54 4.59
C SER A 23 -7.35 0.27 5.46
N ALA A 24 -6.41 -0.43 6.11
CA ALA A 24 -5.21 0.18 6.66
C ALA A 24 -4.25 0.46 5.49
N VAL A 25 -3.68 1.67 5.45
CA VAL A 25 -2.66 2.04 4.46
C VAL A 25 -1.31 2.00 5.15
N ARG A 26 -0.39 1.24 4.58
CA ARG A 26 0.95 1.05 5.12
C ARG A 26 2.00 1.32 4.05
N LEU A 27 3.20 1.69 4.46
CA LEU A 27 4.34 1.93 3.56
C LEU A 27 5.35 0.80 3.73
N MET A 28 5.73 0.18 2.61
CA MET A 28 6.74 -0.87 2.58
C MET A 28 8.11 -0.29 2.95
N ARG A 29 8.89 -1.02 3.76
CA ARG A 29 10.23 -0.62 4.20
C ARG A 29 11.29 -0.88 3.12
N ASP A 30 11.00 -0.46 1.89
CA ASP A 30 11.92 -0.64 0.77
C ASP A 30 12.17 0.70 0.08
N SER A 31 13.36 1.24 0.25
CA SER A 31 13.71 2.55 -0.31
C SER A 31 13.90 2.55 -1.82
N HIS A 32 13.92 1.36 -2.46
CA HIS A 32 14.01 1.28 -3.91
C HIS A 32 12.79 1.90 -4.60
N TYR A 33 11.61 1.82 -3.96
CA TYR A 33 10.35 2.29 -4.55
C TYR A 33 9.45 2.88 -3.46
N PRO A 34 8.76 4.00 -3.70
CA PRO A 34 7.64 4.39 -2.86
C PRO A 34 6.51 3.37 -3.06
N TRP A 35 6.17 2.64 -2.00
CA TRP A 35 5.37 1.41 -2.13
C TRP A 35 4.36 1.34 -1.00
N LEU A 36 3.08 1.57 -1.34
CA LEU A 36 1.97 1.45 -0.39
C LEU A 36 1.38 0.05 -0.43
N VAL A 37 0.87 -0.37 0.71
CA VAL A 37 0.12 -1.63 0.86
C VAL A 37 -1.18 -1.29 1.57
N LEU A 38 -2.31 -1.65 0.95
CA LEU A 38 -3.64 -1.49 1.54
C LEU A 38 -4.13 -2.84 2.05
N VAL A 39 -4.50 -2.89 3.32
CA VAL A 39 -4.96 -4.13 3.96
C VAL A 39 -6.40 -3.92 4.44
N PRO A 40 -7.39 -4.52 3.75
CA PRO A 40 -8.78 -4.43 4.21
C PRO A 40 -8.93 -4.99 5.63
N GLY A 41 -9.54 -4.20 6.52
CA GLY A 41 -9.62 -4.51 7.94
C GLY A 41 -10.80 -5.41 8.29
N ARG A 42 -10.90 -6.57 7.65
CA ARG A 42 -11.94 -7.57 7.92
C ARG A 42 -11.27 -8.93 8.12
N PRO A 43 -11.78 -9.75 9.05
CA PRO A 43 -11.16 -11.07 9.30
C PRO A 43 -11.39 -12.03 8.12
N GLY A 44 -10.44 -12.93 7.92
CA GLY A 44 -10.61 -14.08 7.02
C GLY A 44 -10.51 -13.79 5.53
N LEU A 45 -10.16 -12.58 5.12
CA LEU A 45 -10.06 -12.24 3.70
C LEU A 45 -8.75 -12.77 3.11
N VAL A 46 -8.85 -13.49 2.00
CA VAL A 46 -7.71 -13.99 1.23
C VAL A 46 -7.78 -13.46 -0.20
N GLU A 47 -8.92 -13.64 -0.86
CA GLU A 47 -9.11 -13.24 -2.25
C GLU A 47 -10.02 -11.99 -2.33
N ILE A 48 -9.89 -11.24 -3.41
CA ILE A 48 -10.81 -10.11 -3.67
C ILE A 48 -12.26 -10.59 -3.65
N THR A 49 -12.50 -11.81 -4.11
CA THR A 49 -13.84 -12.40 -4.16
C THR A 49 -14.42 -12.75 -2.79
N ASP A 50 -13.60 -12.72 -1.73
CA ASP A 50 -14.10 -12.90 -0.36
C ASP A 50 -14.80 -11.66 0.18
N LEU A 51 -14.60 -10.51 -0.46
CA LEU A 51 -15.33 -9.29 -0.12
C LEU A 51 -16.72 -9.32 -0.74
N ASP A 52 -17.69 -8.75 -0.04
CA ASP A 52 -19.01 -8.51 -0.63
C ASP A 52 -18.93 -7.40 -1.68
N GLU A 53 -20.00 -7.22 -2.44
CA GLU A 53 -20.04 -6.25 -3.56
C GLU A 53 -19.71 -4.82 -3.07
N THR A 54 -20.30 -4.40 -1.96
CA THR A 54 -20.09 -3.07 -1.41
C THR A 54 -18.64 -2.85 -1.01
N ASN A 55 -18.03 -3.82 -0.35
CA ASN A 55 -16.64 -3.71 0.10
C ASN A 55 -15.64 -3.88 -1.05
N ARG A 56 -15.96 -4.65 -2.09
CA ARG A 56 -15.13 -4.67 -3.30
C ARG A 56 -15.09 -3.31 -3.97
N ALA A 57 -16.24 -2.66 -4.11
CA ALA A 57 -16.31 -1.30 -4.66
C ALA A 57 -15.53 -0.32 -3.78
N ARG A 58 -15.68 -0.42 -2.46
CA ARG A 58 -14.95 0.42 -1.50
C ARG A 58 -13.44 0.23 -1.63
N LEU A 59 -12.98 -1.01 -1.74
CA LEU A 59 -11.55 -1.29 -1.90
C LEU A 59 -11.01 -0.63 -3.16
N MET A 60 -11.71 -0.72 -4.28
CA MET A 60 -11.25 -0.09 -5.52
C MET A 60 -11.17 1.43 -5.39
N GLU A 61 -12.14 2.06 -4.72
CA GLU A 61 -12.09 3.51 -4.47
C GLU A 61 -10.90 3.87 -3.57
N GLU A 62 -10.61 3.06 -2.57
CA GLU A 62 -9.47 3.30 -1.68
C GLU A 62 -8.14 3.10 -2.40
N VAL A 63 -8.04 2.10 -3.27
CA VAL A 63 -6.87 1.90 -4.12
C VAL A 63 -6.66 3.11 -5.04
N ALA A 64 -7.72 3.62 -5.66
CA ALA A 64 -7.64 4.80 -6.51
C ALA A 64 -7.19 6.04 -5.73
N LEU A 65 -7.72 6.22 -4.52
CA LEU A 65 -7.33 7.32 -3.63
C LEU A 65 -5.85 7.24 -3.27
N ALA A 66 -5.38 6.06 -2.86
CA ALA A 66 -3.97 5.83 -2.52
C ALA A 66 -3.06 6.05 -3.73
N ALA A 67 -3.49 5.58 -4.90
CA ALA A 67 -2.75 5.75 -6.15
C ALA A 67 -2.60 7.22 -6.52
N ARG A 68 -3.67 8.02 -6.41
CA ARG A 68 -3.61 9.45 -6.68
C ARG A 68 -2.68 10.17 -5.70
N ALA A 69 -2.78 9.85 -4.42
CA ALA A 69 -1.93 10.45 -3.39
C ALA A 69 -0.47 10.11 -3.62
N LEU A 70 -0.17 8.85 -3.90
CA LEU A 70 1.20 8.39 -4.15
C LEU A 70 1.80 9.08 -5.37
N LYS A 71 1.05 9.18 -6.45
CA LYS A 71 1.51 9.86 -7.66
C LYS A 71 1.76 11.34 -7.42
N ALA A 72 0.85 12.01 -6.70
CA ALA A 72 0.99 13.43 -6.39
C ALA A 72 2.22 13.72 -5.52
N VAL A 73 2.48 12.87 -4.53
CA VAL A 73 3.61 13.05 -3.62
C VAL A 73 4.95 12.73 -4.30
N THR A 74 5.00 11.73 -5.17
CA THR A 74 6.26 11.21 -5.72
C THR A 74 6.56 11.63 -7.15
N GLY A 75 5.54 12.05 -7.91
CA GLY A 75 5.69 12.32 -9.33
C GLY A 75 5.89 11.07 -10.18
N ALA A 76 5.37 9.93 -9.74
CA ALA A 76 5.60 8.65 -10.38
C ALA A 76 5.34 8.67 -11.89
N HIS A 77 6.24 8.03 -12.66
CA HIS A 77 6.08 7.82 -14.08
C HIS A 77 4.96 6.81 -14.39
N LYS A 78 4.85 5.78 -13.55
CA LYS A 78 3.86 4.71 -13.68
C LYS A 78 3.46 4.24 -12.29
N LEU A 79 2.23 3.76 -12.15
CA LEU A 79 1.79 3.09 -10.93
C LEU A 79 1.54 1.61 -11.24
N ASN A 80 2.03 0.73 -10.38
CA ASN A 80 1.69 -0.70 -10.43
C ASN A 80 0.74 -1.02 -9.28
N VAL A 81 -0.35 -1.69 -9.60
CA VAL A 81 -1.34 -2.14 -8.62
C VAL A 81 -1.45 -3.65 -8.74
N ALA A 82 -1.30 -4.36 -7.62
CA ALA A 82 -1.32 -5.82 -7.66
C ALA A 82 -1.75 -6.40 -6.32
N ALA A 83 -2.43 -7.53 -6.38
CA ALA A 83 -2.73 -8.38 -5.23
C ALA A 83 -2.19 -9.76 -5.55
N LEU A 84 -1.20 -10.23 -4.77
CA LEU A 84 -0.57 -11.53 -5.00
C LEU A 84 -0.99 -12.55 -3.92
N GLY A 85 -0.48 -12.38 -2.70
CA GLY A 85 -0.83 -13.28 -1.62
C GLY A 85 -0.15 -14.65 -1.66
N ASN A 86 0.90 -14.80 -2.46
CA ASN A 86 1.59 -16.09 -2.60
C ASN A 86 2.35 -16.49 -1.33
N ARG A 87 2.82 -15.51 -0.57
CA ARG A 87 3.53 -15.74 0.70
C ARG A 87 2.68 -15.35 1.90
N VAL A 88 2.04 -14.18 1.84
CA VAL A 88 1.13 -13.67 2.87
C VAL A 88 -0.29 -13.78 2.34
N ARG A 89 -1.07 -14.67 2.93
CA ARG A 89 -2.43 -14.96 2.43
C ARG A 89 -3.44 -13.86 2.76
N GLN A 90 -3.25 -13.11 3.84
CA GLN A 90 -4.16 -12.02 4.18
C GLN A 90 -4.26 -11.05 3.01
N LEU A 91 -5.48 -10.77 2.57
CA LEU A 91 -5.72 -9.90 1.40
C LEU A 91 -5.06 -8.55 1.58
N HIS A 92 -4.21 -8.18 0.65
CA HIS A 92 -3.59 -6.86 0.60
C HIS A 92 -3.32 -6.47 -0.84
N VAL A 93 -3.39 -5.17 -1.11
CA VAL A 93 -3.19 -4.62 -2.45
C VAL A 93 -1.98 -3.69 -2.42
N HIS A 94 -1.04 -3.98 -3.30
CA HIS A 94 0.16 -3.16 -3.49
C HIS A 94 -0.14 -2.01 -4.45
N VAL A 95 0.32 -0.81 -4.11
CA VAL A 95 0.29 0.36 -4.99
C VAL A 95 1.70 0.94 -5.01
N ILE A 96 2.40 0.83 -6.13
CA ILE A 96 3.84 1.08 -6.21
C ILE A 96 4.11 2.18 -7.22
N ALA A 97 4.86 3.19 -6.76
CA ALA A 97 5.33 4.26 -7.65
C ALA A 97 6.55 3.77 -8.41
N ARG A 98 6.48 3.80 -9.75
CA ARG A 98 7.54 3.32 -10.61
C ARG A 98 8.15 4.48 -11.40
N PHE A 99 9.45 4.37 -11.62
CA PHE A 99 10.23 5.34 -12.38
C PHE A 99 11.10 4.58 -13.40
N GLU A 100 11.35 5.20 -14.54
CA GLU A 100 12.22 4.57 -15.54
C GLU A 100 13.64 4.33 -15.03
N SER A 101 14.03 5.07 -13.99
CA SER A 101 15.33 4.95 -13.32
C SER A 101 15.33 4.01 -12.12
N ASP A 102 14.19 3.39 -11.76
CA ASP A 102 14.15 2.56 -10.56
C ASP A 102 14.86 1.21 -10.75
N ALA A 103 15.12 0.54 -9.62
CA ALA A 103 16.02 -0.61 -9.57
C ALA A 103 15.55 -1.81 -10.41
N ALA A 104 14.26 -1.96 -10.67
CA ALA A 104 13.71 -3.09 -11.42
C ALA A 104 13.14 -2.72 -12.79
N TRP A 105 12.96 -1.43 -13.07
CA TRP A 105 12.30 -0.99 -14.30
C TRP A 105 12.88 -1.64 -15.55
N PRO A 106 12.07 -2.13 -16.50
CA PRO A 106 10.61 -2.07 -16.57
C PRO A 106 9.92 -3.29 -15.97
N ASN A 107 10.63 -4.13 -15.24
CA ASN A 107 10.10 -5.35 -14.65
C ASN A 107 9.32 -5.06 -13.37
N PRO A 108 8.41 -5.96 -12.96
CA PRO A 108 7.79 -5.85 -11.63
C PRO A 108 8.85 -5.85 -10.53
N VAL A 109 8.51 -5.28 -9.38
CA VAL A 109 9.45 -5.19 -8.26
C VAL A 109 9.80 -6.57 -7.66
N TRP A 110 8.86 -7.52 -7.73
CA TRP A 110 9.09 -8.88 -7.22
C TRP A 110 10.04 -9.63 -8.14
N GLY A 111 11.04 -10.28 -7.55
CA GLY A 111 12.13 -10.92 -8.28
C GLY A 111 13.30 -9.98 -8.58
N GLY A 112 13.17 -8.71 -8.22
CA GLY A 112 14.24 -7.72 -8.32
C GLY A 112 15.15 -7.72 -7.10
N PRO A 113 15.85 -6.59 -6.84
CA PRO A 113 16.76 -6.48 -5.69
C PRO A 113 16.03 -6.70 -4.37
N ARG A 114 16.79 -7.16 -3.36
CA ARG A 114 16.27 -7.28 -1.98
C ARG A 114 15.88 -5.90 -1.46
N MET A 115 14.95 -5.88 -0.50
CA MET A 115 14.53 -4.66 0.19
C MET A 115 15.74 -3.93 0.73
N LYS A 116 15.75 -2.61 0.52
CA LYS A 116 16.81 -1.73 1.00
C LYS A 116 16.21 -0.78 2.04
N PRO A 117 16.80 -0.69 3.25
CA PRO A 117 16.30 0.23 4.26
C PRO A 117 16.35 1.68 3.78
N TYR A 118 15.41 2.50 4.26
CA TYR A 118 15.47 3.94 4.09
C TYR A 118 16.62 4.54 4.91
N GLU A 119 17.19 5.61 4.40
CA GLU A 119 18.09 6.43 5.20
C GLU A 119 17.32 7.09 6.35
N ALA A 120 18.04 7.46 7.42
CA ALA A 120 17.43 8.03 8.61
C ALA A 120 16.55 9.25 8.25
N GLY A 121 15.29 9.24 8.69
CA GLY A 121 14.33 10.33 8.49
C GLY A 121 13.60 10.33 7.15
N GLU A 122 14.09 9.64 6.13
CA GLU A 122 13.46 9.66 4.81
C GLU A 122 12.09 8.96 4.79
N MET A 123 11.99 7.82 5.49
CA MET A 123 10.72 7.08 5.56
C MET A 123 9.66 7.87 6.31
N ASP A 124 10.04 8.46 7.44
CA ASP A 124 9.13 9.28 8.25
C ASP A 124 8.64 10.50 7.48
N ALA A 125 9.52 11.15 6.71
CA ALA A 125 9.16 12.30 5.89
C ALA A 125 8.16 11.90 4.79
N LEU A 126 8.38 10.76 4.15
CA LEU A 126 7.47 10.24 3.12
C LEU A 126 6.11 9.89 3.72
N VAL A 127 6.09 9.22 4.87
CA VAL A 127 4.86 8.89 5.60
C VAL A 127 4.06 10.17 5.89
N GLU A 128 4.71 11.22 6.39
CA GLU A 128 4.02 12.48 6.69
C GLU A 128 3.41 13.12 5.45
N ARG A 129 4.13 13.12 4.34
CA ARG A 129 3.62 13.66 3.08
C ARG A 129 2.43 12.86 2.55
N LEU A 130 2.52 11.53 2.62
CA LEU A 130 1.43 10.64 2.21
C LEU A 130 0.22 10.80 3.12
N ARG A 131 0.46 10.88 4.43
CA ARG A 131 -0.60 11.07 5.41
C ARG A 131 -1.37 12.37 5.15
N ALA A 132 -0.66 13.45 4.84
CA ALA A 132 -1.27 14.72 4.50
C ALA A 132 -2.12 14.63 3.23
N ALA A 133 -1.60 13.97 2.21
CA ALA A 133 -2.31 13.79 0.94
C ALA A 133 -3.57 12.92 1.10
N LEU A 134 -3.48 11.87 1.91
CA LEU A 134 -4.60 10.95 2.16
C LEU A 134 -5.62 11.52 3.16
N GLY A 135 -5.16 12.27 4.15
CA GLY A 135 -5.99 12.82 5.20
C GLY A 135 -7.05 13.79 4.70
N GLN A 136 -6.75 14.56 3.65
CA GLN A 136 -7.69 15.49 3.04
C GLN A 136 -8.90 14.78 2.42
N HIS A 137 -8.74 13.50 2.09
CA HIS A 137 -9.80 12.69 1.48
C HIS A 137 -10.52 11.82 2.50
N SER A 138 -9.81 11.36 3.55
CA SER A 138 -10.41 10.52 4.59
C SER A 138 -11.43 11.30 5.44
N GLU A 139 -11.29 12.61 5.59
CA GLU A 139 -12.23 13.46 6.30
C GLU A 139 -13.55 13.64 5.56
N ARG A 140 -13.59 13.31 4.28
CA ARG A 140 -14.80 13.42 3.44
C ARG A 140 -15.58 12.11 3.34
N GLY A 141 -15.00 11.05 3.85
CA GLY A 141 -15.61 9.73 3.79
C GLY A 141 -16.64 9.53 4.87
#